data_c9cf18de92b3d292499f1119bb44c290
#
_entry.id   c9cf18de92b3d292499f1119bb44c290
#
_cell.length_a   1.000
_cell.length_b   1.000
_cell.length_c   1.000
_cell.angle_alpha   90.00
_cell.angle_beta   90.00
_cell.angle_gamma   90.00
#
_symmetry.space_group_name_H-M   'P 1'
#
loop_
_entity.id
_entity.type
_entity.pdbx_description
1 polymer ?
#
loop_
_entity_poly.entity_id
_entity_poly.type
_entity_poly.pdbx_seq_one_letter_code
_entity_poly.pdbx_strand_id
1 'polypeptide(L)'
;MIILFFVLLAFLFAIIYYEMRVATSKLPKDVFKEYDFSQEKFMKRDIFIISPKEDKKNIVILYLHGGSYVGELEKYHWNFFKDIINDTGAAIIVPDYPLAPENTYLQVFKIMEPLYKKIVQELNEHTEFILMGDSAGAGLSLALYQRNGKLNHRLPNKTILISPWLDVRMNNPEIDNVKDPILKKPLLKLSGQKYAGKNGLKSYLVNPVLGPTDKLRNIYILSGTNDMLNPDAKKFSLLNNDKVKFIEYDGAIHNFVLMKHKRTTVHAKDGYNKVVDIILN
;
A
#
# COMPACT_ATOMS: atom_id res chain seq x y z
N MET A 1 15.66 22.16 27.67
CA MET A 1 14.65 22.48 26.64
C MET A 1 14.64 21.45 25.52
N ILE A 2 15.74 21.09 24.89
CA ILE A 2 15.81 20.11 23.78
C ILE A 2 15.40 18.70 24.21
N ILE A 3 15.83 18.21 25.36
CA ILE A 3 15.50 16.86 25.89
C ILE A 3 13.99 16.75 26.16
N LEU A 4 13.38 17.78 26.74
CA LEU A 4 11.94 17.81 27.01
C LEU A 4 11.11 17.78 25.72
N PHE A 5 11.59 18.43 24.66
CA PHE A 5 10.97 18.40 23.34
C PHE A 5 10.97 16.98 22.72
N PHE A 6 12.10 16.26 22.81
CA PHE A 6 12.20 14.88 22.32
C PHE A 6 11.35 13.89 23.15
N VAL A 7 11.25 14.09 24.46
CA VAL A 7 10.38 13.30 25.33
C VAL A 7 8.92 13.54 25.00
N LEU A 8 8.49 14.78 24.81
CA LEU A 8 7.14 15.13 24.37
C LEU A 8 6.82 14.57 22.97
N LEU A 9 7.77 14.63 22.03
CA LEU A 9 7.59 14.08 20.69
C LEU A 9 7.48 12.53 20.72
N ALA A 10 8.29 11.87 21.54
CA ALA A 10 8.22 10.42 21.75
C ALA A 10 6.90 10.01 22.44
N PHE A 11 6.43 10.81 23.39
CA PHE A 11 5.16 10.57 24.08
C PHE A 11 3.96 10.80 23.15
N LEU A 12 4.00 11.85 22.34
CA LEU A 12 2.99 12.12 21.32
C LEU A 12 2.97 11.01 20.27
N PHE A 13 4.14 10.53 19.84
CA PHE A 13 4.25 9.40 18.93
C PHE A 13 3.71 8.11 19.55
N ALA A 14 4.00 7.87 20.82
CA ALA A 14 3.48 6.72 21.55
C ALA A 14 1.95 6.79 21.71
N ILE A 15 1.38 7.99 21.93
CA ILE A 15 -0.08 8.19 22.00
C ILE A 15 -0.70 7.99 20.62
N ILE A 16 -0.16 8.62 19.57
CA ILE A 16 -0.65 8.45 18.20
C ILE A 16 -0.54 6.98 17.77
N TYR A 17 0.58 6.33 18.07
CA TYR A 17 0.80 4.91 17.82
C TYR A 17 -0.19 4.03 18.59
N TYR A 18 -0.44 4.34 19.87
CA TYR A 18 -1.42 3.63 20.70
C TYR A 18 -2.83 3.86 20.19
N GLU A 19 -3.21 5.09 19.84
CA GLU A 19 -4.53 5.39 19.27
C GLU A 19 -4.70 4.76 17.89
N MET A 20 -3.67 4.74 17.06
CA MET A 20 -3.69 4.00 15.76
C MET A 20 -3.86 2.50 15.97
N ARG A 21 -3.27 1.91 17.02
CA ARG A 21 -3.46 0.49 17.38
C ARG A 21 -4.80 0.21 18.05
N VAL A 22 -5.30 1.12 18.86
CA VAL A 22 -6.62 0.98 19.54
C VAL A 22 -7.76 1.23 18.55
N ALA A 23 -7.51 2.02 17.52
CA ALA A 23 -8.40 2.20 16.37
C ALA A 23 -8.38 0.99 15.42
N THR A 24 -7.65 -0.11 15.76
CA THR A 24 -7.71 -1.34 14.98
C THR A 24 -9.15 -1.72 14.75
N SER A 25 -9.56 -1.53 13.55
CA SER A 25 -10.89 -1.85 13.12
C SER A 25 -11.07 -3.34 13.31
N LYS A 26 -11.79 -3.67 14.38
CA LYS A 26 -12.42 -4.98 14.41
C LYS A 26 -13.04 -5.19 13.05
N LEU A 27 -12.67 -6.27 12.40
CA LEU A 27 -13.21 -6.68 11.13
C LEU A 27 -14.71 -6.38 11.11
N PRO A 28 -15.22 -5.58 10.16
CA PRO A 28 -16.63 -5.19 10.17
C PRO A 28 -17.51 -6.44 10.10
N LYS A 29 -18.45 -6.57 11.04
CA LYS A 29 -19.31 -7.77 11.15
C LYS A 29 -20.18 -8.03 9.92
N ASP A 30 -20.45 -7.01 9.10
CA ASP A 30 -21.20 -7.04 7.86
C ASP A 30 -20.42 -7.74 6.72
N VAL A 31 -19.09 -7.68 6.71
CA VAL A 31 -18.26 -8.37 5.70
C VAL A 31 -18.58 -9.86 5.63
N PHE A 32 -18.81 -10.52 6.78
CA PHE A 32 -19.12 -11.95 6.82
C PHE A 32 -20.50 -12.31 6.26
N LYS A 33 -21.43 -11.35 6.19
CA LYS A 33 -22.79 -11.63 5.71
C LYS A 33 -22.93 -11.47 4.20
N GLU A 34 -22.24 -10.50 3.64
CA GLU A 34 -22.41 -10.09 2.25
C GLU A 34 -21.42 -10.77 1.29
N TYR A 35 -20.26 -11.23 1.81
CA TYR A 35 -19.17 -11.78 1.02
C TYR A 35 -18.80 -13.19 1.46
N ASP A 36 -18.17 -13.96 0.58
CA ASP A 36 -17.39 -15.13 0.97
C ASP A 36 -16.12 -14.62 1.65
N PHE A 37 -15.95 -14.96 2.91
CA PHE A 37 -14.85 -14.49 3.73
C PHE A 37 -14.15 -15.67 4.40
N SER A 38 -12.83 -15.71 4.31
CA SER A 38 -12.00 -16.58 5.14
C SER A 38 -10.88 -15.81 5.81
N GLN A 39 -10.48 -16.28 6.97
CA GLN A 39 -9.30 -15.82 7.70
C GLN A 39 -8.39 -17.01 7.96
N GLU A 40 -7.27 -17.02 7.30
CA GLU A 40 -6.27 -18.09 7.39
C GLU A 40 -5.05 -17.61 8.18
N LYS A 41 -4.27 -18.57 8.68
CA LYS A 41 -2.97 -18.27 9.30
C LYS A 41 -1.84 -18.67 8.35
N PHE A 42 -0.96 -17.74 8.07
CA PHE A 42 0.30 -17.98 7.39
C PHE A 42 1.47 -17.46 8.23
N MET A 43 2.37 -18.34 8.64
CA MET A 43 3.50 -18.00 9.52
C MET A 43 3.09 -17.15 10.75
N LYS A 44 1.97 -17.52 11.40
CA LYS A 44 1.36 -16.83 12.57
C LYS A 44 0.73 -15.46 12.27
N ARG A 45 0.65 -15.03 11.01
CA ARG A 45 -0.05 -13.80 10.61
C ARG A 45 -1.40 -14.14 9.98
N ASP A 46 -2.35 -13.26 10.16
CA ASP A 46 -3.67 -13.39 9.54
C ASP A 46 -3.60 -13.02 8.05
N ILE A 47 -4.25 -13.83 7.24
CA ILE A 47 -4.49 -13.56 5.83
C ILE A 47 -6.00 -13.54 5.65
N PHE A 48 -6.53 -12.38 5.29
CA PHE A 48 -7.95 -12.23 5.00
C PHE A 48 -8.18 -12.44 3.51
N ILE A 49 -9.16 -13.28 3.16
CA ILE A 49 -9.56 -13.52 1.78
C ILE A 49 -11.04 -13.17 1.68
N ILE A 50 -11.37 -12.27 0.76
CA ILE A 50 -12.73 -11.75 0.58
C ILE A 50 -13.05 -11.86 -0.90
N SER A 51 -14.21 -12.45 -1.23
CA SER A 51 -14.68 -12.52 -2.61
C SER A 51 -16.21 -12.36 -2.67
N PRO A 52 -16.75 -11.95 -3.82
CA PRO A 52 -18.19 -11.90 -3.96
C PRO A 52 -18.77 -13.31 -3.89
N LYS A 53 -20.02 -13.45 -3.40
CA LYS A 53 -20.74 -14.74 -3.41
C LYS A 53 -21.18 -15.15 -4.79
N GLU A 54 -21.57 -14.17 -5.59
CA GLU A 54 -22.03 -14.31 -6.96
C GLU A 54 -21.17 -13.46 -7.89
N ASP A 55 -21.26 -13.65 -9.19
CA ASP A 55 -20.55 -12.87 -10.23
C ASP A 55 -19.01 -12.81 -10.06
N LYS A 56 -18.43 -13.89 -9.52
CA LYS A 56 -16.96 -14.01 -9.37
C LYS A 56 -16.27 -13.96 -10.73
N LYS A 57 -15.34 -13.04 -10.87
CA LYS A 57 -14.40 -13.02 -12.01
C LYS A 57 -13.12 -13.73 -11.66
N ASN A 58 -12.41 -14.17 -12.67
CA ASN A 58 -11.08 -14.78 -12.49
C ASN A 58 -9.98 -13.72 -12.27
N ILE A 59 -10.24 -12.81 -11.32
CA ILE A 59 -9.37 -11.71 -10.93
C ILE A 59 -9.03 -11.88 -9.46
N VAL A 60 -7.75 -11.89 -9.12
CA VAL A 60 -7.24 -11.96 -7.74
C VAL A 60 -6.33 -10.78 -7.47
N ILE A 61 -6.65 -10.02 -6.43
CA ILE A 61 -5.89 -8.86 -5.99
C ILE A 61 -5.17 -9.20 -4.68
N LEU A 62 -3.83 -9.15 -4.67
CA LEU A 62 -3.07 -9.10 -3.44
C LEU A 62 -2.95 -7.64 -3.02
N TYR A 63 -3.60 -7.26 -1.92
CA TYR A 63 -3.62 -5.90 -1.42
C TYR A 63 -2.73 -5.72 -0.19
N LEU A 64 -1.81 -4.76 -0.24
CA LEU A 64 -0.95 -4.37 0.87
C LEU A 64 -1.39 -2.99 1.37
N HIS A 65 -1.83 -2.94 2.65
CA HIS A 65 -2.43 -1.73 3.20
C HIS A 65 -1.39 -0.66 3.57
N GLY A 66 -1.82 0.60 3.60
CA GLY A 66 -1.06 1.74 4.11
C GLY A 66 -0.96 1.78 5.63
N GLY A 67 -0.56 2.93 6.18
CA GLY A 67 -0.40 3.15 7.61
C GLY A 67 1.07 3.35 8.03
N SER A 68 1.89 3.88 7.12
CA SER A 68 3.30 4.25 7.40
C SER A 68 4.16 3.13 7.99
N TYR A 69 3.83 1.86 7.71
CA TYR A 69 4.43 0.65 8.28
C TYR A 69 4.25 0.46 9.79
N VAL A 70 3.45 1.30 10.44
CA VAL A 70 3.17 1.26 11.89
C VAL A 70 1.68 1.12 12.21
N GLY A 71 0.81 1.54 11.29
CA GLY A 71 -0.65 1.45 11.42
C GLY A 71 -1.19 0.19 10.80
N GLU A 72 -2.26 -0.33 11.38
CA GLU A 72 -2.98 -1.52 10.94
C GLU A 72 -4.07 -1.17 9.89
N LEU A 73 -4.80 -2.20 9.43
CA LEU A 73 -5.97 -2.03 8.57
C LEU A 73 -7.04 -1.17 9.26
N GLU A 74 -7.55 -0.16 8.57
CA GLU A 74 -8.59 0.72 9.07
C GLU A 74 -9.94 0.49 8.37
N LYS A 75 -11.01 1.06 8.93
CA LYS A 75 -12.37 0.93 8.39
C LYS A 75 -12.49 1.39 6.93
N TYR A 76 -11.73 2.39 6.52
CA TYR A 76 -11.77 2.87 5.14
C TYR A 76 -11.16 1.88 4.15
N HIS A 77 -10.17 1.05 4.55
CA HIS A 77 -9.66 -0.05 3.72
C HIS A 77 -10.77 -1.09 3.47
N TRP A 78 -11.49 -1.50 4.53
CA TRP A 78 -12.59 -2.46 4.40
C TRP A 78 -13.71 -1.94 3.51
N ASN A 79 -14.04 -0.65 3.59
CA ASN A 79 -15.01 -0.03 2.69
C ASN A 79 -14.51 -0.05 1.24
N PHE A 80 -13.24 0.29 1.03
CA PHE A 80 -12.62 0.25 -0.30
C PHE A 80 -12.61 -1.17 -0.88
N PHE A 81 -12.32 -2.21 -0.07
CA PHE A 81 -12.38 -3.60 -0.53
C PHE A 81 -13.78 -4.00 -0.96
N LYS A 82 -14.81 -3.68 -0.17
CA LYS A 82 -16.20 -3.94 -0.54
C LYS A 82 -16.57 -3.27 -1.86
N ASP A 83 -16.20 -2.02 -2.03
CA ASP A 83 -16.44 -1.28 -3.26
C ASP A 83 -15.77 -1.95 -4.48
N ILE A 84 -14.49 -2.29 -4.37
CA ILE A 84 -13.74 -2.98 -5.45
C ILE A 84 -14.37 -4.33 -5.77
N ILE A 85 -14.72 -5.13 -4.78
CA ILE A 85 -15.36 -6.44 -5.00
C ILE A 85 -16.68 -6.28 -5.73
N ASN A 86 -17.54 -5.35 -5.31
CA ASN A 86 -18.85 -5.11 -5.92
C ASN A 86 -18.73 -4.61 -7.36
N ASP A 87 -17.78 -3.72 -7.63
CA ASP A 87 -17.65 -3.08 -8.94
C ASP A 87 -16.84 -3.92 -9.93
N THR A 88 -16.03 -4.89 -9.45
CA THR A 88 -15.14 -5.67 -10.33
C THR A 88 -15.36 -7.18 -10.32
N GLY A 89 -16.03 -7.75 -9.34
CA GLY A 89 -16.13 -9.19 -9.14
C GLY A 89 -14.81 -9.88 -8.73
N ALA A 90 -13.80 -9.12 -8.36
CA ALA A 90 -12.49 -9.64 -7.97
C ALA A 90 -12.48 -10.23 -6.56
N ALA A 91 -11.64 -11.23 -6.31
CA ALA A 91 -11.26 -11.65 -4.97
C ALA A 91 -10.07 -10.83 -4.46
N ILE A 92 -10.06 -10.49 -3.18
CA ILE A 92 -8.98 -9.72 -2.55
C ILE A 92 -8.34 -10.54 -1.43
N ILE A 93 -7.02 -10.67 -1.47
CA ILE A 93 -6.18 -11.27 -0.44
C ILE A 93 -5.48 -10.14 0.30
N VAL A 94 -5.69 -10.04 1.61
CA VAL A 94 -5.16 -8.96 2.46
C VAL A 94 -4.33 -9.58 3.58
N PRO A 95 -3.01 -9.60 3.50
CA PRO A 95 -2.17 -10.06 4.61
C PRO A 95 -2.06 -8.98 5.69
N ASP A 96 -2.22 -9.39 6.95
CA ASP A 96 -1.83 -8.63 8.12
C ASP A 96 -0.31 -8.74 8.31
N TYR A 97 0.44 -8.01 7.51
CA TYR A 97 1.90 -8.06 7.53
C TYR A 97 2.50 -7.43 8.81
N PRO A 98 3.70 -7.87 9.27
CA PRO A 98 4.33 -7.34 10.48
C PRO A 98 4.60 -5.85 10.42
N LEU A 99 4.33 -5.13 11.52
CA LEU A 99 4.46 -3.69 11.61
C LEU A 99 5.64 -3.26 12.49
N ALA A 100 6.21 -2.11 12.18
CA ALA A 100 7.17 -1.44 13.03
C ALA A 100 6.47 -0.77 14.25
N PRO A 101 7.18 -0.54 15.36
CA PRO A 101 8.61 -0.73 15.57
C PRO A 101 9.02 -2.15 15.96
N GLU A 102 8.10 -3.06 16.29
CA GLU A 102 8.42 -4.42 16.74
C GLU A 102 9.07 -5.26 15.64
N ASN A 103 8.75 -4.94 14.39
CA ASN A 103 9.31 -5.63 13.22
C ASN A 103 9.92 -4.62 12.25
N THR A 104 10.93 -5.06 11.53
CA THR A 104 11.53 -4.29 10.43
C THR A 104 11.15 -4.90 9.09
N TYR A 105 11.56 -4.28 7.99
CA TYR A 105 11.38 -4.82 6.65
C TYR A 105 11.86 -6.27 6.49
N LEU A 106 12.86 -6.69 7.27
CA LEU A 106 13.37 -8.08 7.22
C LEU A 106 12.31 -9.10 7.63
N GLN A 107 11.58 -8.82 8.73
CA GLN A 107 10.47 -9.68 9.18
C GLN A 107 9.30 -9.63 8.19
N VAL A 108 9.02 -8.46 7.61
CA VAL A 108 7.98 -8.31 6.58
C VAL A 108 8.31 -9.19 5.38
N PHE A 109 9.50 -9.07 4.80
CA PHE A 109 9.87 -9.86 3.62
C PHE A 109 10.03 -11.34 3.91
N LYS A 110 10.47 -11.73 5.14
CA LYS A 110 10.51 -13.13 5.56
C LYS A 110 9.13 -13.82 5.46
N ILE A 111 8.04 -13.05 5.60
CA ILE A 111 6.67 -13.56 5.48
C ILE A 111 6.11 -13.32 4.08
N MET A 112 6.32 -12.13 3.52
CA MET A 112 5.68 -11.74 2.27
C MET A 112 6.25 -12.46 1.03
N GLU A 113 7.55 -12.77 0.99
CA GLU A 113 8.12 -13.55 -0.11
C GLU A 113 7.52 -14.96 -0.23
N PRO A 114 7.51 -15.80 0.83
CA PRO A 114 6.92 -17.13 0.74
C PRO A 114 5.39 -17.08 0.58
N LEU A 115 4.70 -16.07 1.14
CA LEU A 115 3.26 -15.88 0.92
C LEU A 115 2.97 -15.57 -0.55
N TYR A 116 3.71 -14.63 -1.14
CA TYR A 116 3.58 -14.31 -2.57
C TYR A 116 3.79 -15.56 -3.44
N LYS A 117 4.86 -16.31 -3.16
CA LYS A 117 5.15 -17.55 -3.88
C LYS A 117 4.00 -18.56 -3.76
N LYS A 118 3.45 -18.77 -2.55
CA LYS A 118 2.29 -19.63 -2.32
C LYS A 118 1.10 -19.16 -3.18
N ILE A 119 0.76 -17.87 -3.11
CA ILE A 119 -0.36 -17.31 -3.88
C ILE A 119 -0.18 -17.59 -5.38
N VAL A 120 0.95 -17.23 -5.98
CA VAL A 120 1.13 -17.40 -7.43
C VAL A 120 1.21 -18.86 -7.89
N GLN A 121 1.53 -19.78 -6.99
CA GLN A 121 1.49 -21.23 -7.27
C GLN A 121 0.07 -21.81 -7.23
N GLU A 122 -0.83 -21.20 -6.45
CA GLU A 122 -2.23 -21.62 -6.34
C GLU A 122 -3.12 -20.99 -7.43
N LEU A 123 -2.67 -19.91 -8.08
CA LEU A 123 -3.38 -19.28 -9.18
C LEU A 123 -3.22 -20.08 -10.47
N ASN A 124 -4.33 -20.31 -11.20
CA ASN A 124 -4.25 -20.86 -12.54
C ASN A 124 -3.66 -19.83 -13.54
N GLU A 125 -3.26 -20.31 -14.71
CA GLU A 125 -2.60 -19.46 -15.73
C GLU A 125 -3.50 -18.36 -16.30
N HIS A 126 -4.81 -18.56 -16.28
CA HIS A 126 -5.79 -17.60 -16.79
C HIS A 126 -6.26 -16.59 -15.74
N THR A 127 -5.78 -16.71 -14.49
CA THR A 127 -6.12 -15.74 -13.44
C THR A 127 -5.43 -14.41 -13.69
N GLU A 128 -6.22 -13.35 -13.81
CA GLU A 128 -5.71 -11.97 -13.77
C GLU A 128 -5.23 -11.65 -12.36
N PHE A 129 -3.92 -11.69 -12.16
CA PHE A 129 -3.29 -11.43 -10.87
C PHE A 129 -2.84 -9.99 -10.76
N ILE A 130 -3.37 -9.27 -9.78
CA ILE A 130 -3.08 -7.85 -9.54
C ILE A 130 -2.41 -7.68 -8.18
N LEU A 131 -1.31 -6.92 -8.15
CA LEU A 131 -0.70 -6.46 -6.91
C LEU A 131 -1.11 -5.01 -6.68
N MET A 132 -1.73 -4.72 -5.55
CA MET A 132 -2.23 -3.39 -5.24
C MET A 132 -1.84 -2.96 -3.83
N GLY A 133 -1.73 -1.67 -3.61
CA GLY A 133 -1.56 -1.12 -2.27
C GLY A 133 -1.68 0.40 -2.25
N ASP A 134 -1.78 0.93 -1.05
CA ASP A 134 -1.83 2.37 -0.81
C ASP A 134 -0.68 2.83 0.10
N SER A 135 -0.18 4.04 -0.08
CA SER A 135 0.81 4.67 0.81
C SER A 135 2.06 3.78 1.04
N ALA A 136 2.34 3.43 2.28
CA ALA A 136 3.40 2.48 2.67
C ALA A 136 3.19 1.10 2.03
N GLY A 137 1.95 0.62 1.95
CA GLY A 137 1.61 -0.63 1.29
C GLY A 137 1.87 -0.61 -0.21
N ALA A 138 1.71 0.53 -0.87
CA ALA A 138 2.10 0.70 -2.27
C ALA A 138 3.62 0.67 -2.45
N GLY A 139 4.38 1.27 -1.54
CA GLY A 139 5.84 1.13 -1.50
C GLY A 139 6.28 -0.32 -1.31
N LEU A 140 5.64 -1.04 -0.36
CA LEU A 140 5.89 -2.46 -0.14
C LEU A 140 5.52 -3.31 -1.37
N SER A 141 4.42 -2.97 -2.06
CA SER A 141 4.00 -3.65 -3.30
C SER A 141 5.06 -3.53 -4.39
N LEU A 142 5.60 -2.33 -4.62
CA LEU A 142 6.66 -2.15 -5.62
C LEU A 142 7.94 -2.90 -5.23
N ALA A 143 8.35 -2.83 -3.97
CA ALA A 143 9.52 -3.57 -3.48
C ALA A 143 9.33 -5.10 -3.60
N LEU A 144 8.14 -5.60 -3.31
CA LEU A 144 7.78 -7.02 -3.45
C LEU A 144 7.76 -7.44 -4.93
N TYR A 145 7.24 -6.61 -5.82
CA TYR A 145 7.31 -6.82 -7.28
C TYR A 145 8.76 -6.95 -7.73
N GLN A 146 9.61 -5.98 -7.40
CA GLN A 146 11.04 -5.98 -7.75
C GLN A 146 11.77 -7.21 -7.21
N ARG A 147 11.46 -7.60 -5.96
CA ARG A 147 12.04 -8.79 -5.33
C ARG A 147 11.66 -10.07 -6.06
N ASN A 148 10.39 -10.24 -6.40
CA ASN A 148 9.92 -11.42 -7.13
C ASN A 148 10.43 -11.43 -8.56
N GLY A 149 10.61 -10.28 -9.20
CA GLY A 149 11.29 -10.14 -10.48
C GLY A 149 12.73 -10.69 -10.44
N LYS A 150 13.51 -10.33 -9.41
CA LYS A 150 14.86 -10.88 -9.21
C LYS A 150 14.88 -12.40 -8.98
N LEU A 151 13.86 -12.93 -8.34
CA LEU A 151 13.72 -14.36 -8.06
C LEU A 151 13.11 -15.15 -9.23
N ASN A 152 12.78 -14.50 -10.34
CA ASN A 152 12.10 -15.08 -11.51
C ASN A 152 10.78 -15.79 -11.17
N HIS A 153 10.06 -15.30 -10.16
CA HIS A 153 8.70 -15.75 -9.89
C HIS A 153 7.72 -15.14 -10.90
N ARG A 154 6.52 -15.75 -11.04
CA ARG A 154 5.42 -15.14 -11.80
C ARG A 154 5.17 -13.74 -11.26
N LEU A 155 5.20 -12.74 -12.15
CA LEU A 155 4.87 -11.36 -11.81
C LEU A 155 3.37 -11.10 -11.98
N PRO A 156 2.80 -10.11 -11.28
CA PRO A 156 1.41 -9.72 -11.49
C PRO A 156 1.19 -9.22 -12.92
N ASN A 157 -0.03 -9.40 -13.42
CA ASN A 157 -0.45 -8.88 -14.71
C ASN A 157 -0.48 -7.35 -14.70
N LYS A 158 -0.92 -6.78 -13.55
CA LYS A 158 -0.95 -5.33 -13.29
C LYS A 158 -0.50 -5.05 -11.86
N THR A 159 0.09 -3.88 -11.64
CA THR A 159 0.40 -3.38 -10.30
C THR A 159 -0.17 -1.97 -10.16
N ILE A 160 -1.00 -1.75 -9.13
CA ILE A 160 -1.71 -0.49 -8.90
C ILE A 160 -1.21 0.11 -7.57
N LEU A 161 -0.56 1.24 -7.66
CA LEU A 161 0.06 1.94 -6.54
C LEU A 161 -0.68 3.25 -6.27
N ILE A 162 -1.38 3.33 -5.15
CA ILE A 162 -2.17 4.50 -4.76
C ILE A 162 -1.34 5.33 -3.78
N SER A 163 -1.05 6.60 -4.12
CA SER A 163 -0.27 7.52 -3.27
C SER A 163 1.00 6.88 -2.69
N PRO A 164 1.88 6.26 -3.51
CA PRO A 164 2.91 5.34 -3.01
C PRO A 164 4.05 6.04 -2.26
N TRP A 165 4.42 5.50 -1.10
CA TRP A 165 5.63 5.92 -0.36
C TRP A 165 6.85 5.15 -0.86
N LEU A 166 7.59 5.73 -1.81
CA LEU A 166 8.67 5.06 -2.53
C LEU A 166 10.08 5.29 -1.95
N ASP A 167 10.24 6.34 -1.11
CA ASP A 167 11.50 6.65 -0.43
C ASP A 167 11.25 7.07 1.02
N VAL A 168 11.51 6.16 1.96
CA VAL A 168 11.29 6.46 3.40
C VAL A 168 12.31 7.47 3.96
N ARG A 169 13.38 7.78 3.23
CA ARG A 169 14.36 8.79 3.63
C ARG A 169 13.80 10.21 3.54
N MET A 170 12.77 10.42 2.70
CA MET A 170 12.11 11.71 2.49
C MET A 170 13.12 12.83 2.15
N ASN A 171 14.08 12.50 1.28
CA ASN A 171 15.21 13.39 0.96
C ASN A 171 15.01 14.22 -0.33
N ASN A 172 13.95 13.97 -1.09
CA ASN A 172 13.61 14.78 -2.25
C ASN A 172 13.22 16.20 -1.79
N PRO A 173 13.92 17.26 -2.26
CA PRO A 173 13.62 18.63 -1.84
C PRO A 173 12.24 19.12 -2.27
N GLU A 174 11.69 18.60 -3.36
CA GLU A 174 10.35 18.96 -3.84
C GLU A 174 9.23 18.62 -2.85
N ILE A 175 9.48 17.69 -1.92
CA ILE A 175 8.55 17.33 -0.85
C ILE A 175 8.23 18.55 0.04
N ASP A 176 9.20 19.43 0.28
CA ASP A 176 9.03 20.59 1.15
C ASP A 176 8.15 21.69 0.50
N ASN A 177 7.93 21.61 -0.80
CA ASN A 177 7.07 22.52 -1.54
C ASN A 177 5.58 22.08 -1.54
N VAL A 178 5.29 20.84 -1.13
CA VAL A 178 3.92 20.29 -1.13
C VAL A 178 3.17 20.67 0.14
N LYS A 179 2.00 21.26 -0.02
CA LYS A 179 1.08 21.58 1.08
C LYS A 179 0.16 20.39 1.38
N ASP A 180 0.68 19.40 2.07
CA ASP A 180 -0.07 18.20 2.43
C ASP A 180 -0.88 18.42 3.73
N PRO A 181 -2.22 18.30 3.68
CA PRO A 181 -3.08 18.49 4.86
C PRO A 181 -3.08 17.26 5.79
N ILE A 182 -2.60 16.09 5.34
CA ILE A 182 -2.71 14.83 6.06
C ILE A 182 -1.36 14.41 6.66
N LEU A 183 -0.34 14.33 5.83
CA LEU A 183 0.95 13.76 6.21
C LEU A 183 1.84 14.80 6.92
N LYS A 184 2.75 14.30 7.76
CA LYS A 184 3.76 15.12 8.45
C LYS A 184 5.14 14.49 8.24
N LYS A 185 6.01 15.17 7.48
CA LYS A 185 7.35 14.70 7.10
C LYS A 185 8.18 14.16 8.28
N PRO A 186 8.23 14.81 9.47
CA PRO A 186 8.97 14.28 10.61
C PRO A 186 8.45 12.93 11.11
N LEU A 187 7.11 12.73 11.12
CA LEU A 187 6.49 11.49 11.55
C LEU A 187 6.77 10.37 10.54
N LEU A 188 6.68 10.67 9.24
CA LEU A 188 7.04 9.71 8.19
C LEU A 188 8.52 9.29 8.30
N LYS A 189 9.44 10.24 8.45
CA LYS A 189 10.86 9.90 8.65
C LYS A 189 11.07 8.96 9.84
N LEU A 190 10.40 9.23 10.97
CA LEU A 190 10.50 8.39 12.15
C LEU A 190 9.94 6.97 11.90
N SER A 191 8.78 6.86 11.28
CA SER A 191 8.17 5.57 10.91
C SER A 191 9.06 4.81 9.93
N GLY A 192 9.55 5.48 8.90
CA GLY A 192 10.46 4.90 7.91
C GLY A 192 11.76 4.39 8.53
N GLN A 193 12.34 5.12 9.48
CA GLN A 193 13.52 4.67 10.24
C GLN A 193 13.23 3.42 11.09
N LYS A 194 12.05 3.36 11.73
CA LYS A 194 11.62 2.18 12.50
C LYS A 194 11.46 0.96 11.59
N TYR A 195 10.80 1.14 10.44
CA TYR A 195 10.63 0.08 9.45
C TYR A 195 11.96 -0.38 8.85
N ALA A 196 12.85 0.55 8.49
CA ALA A 196 14.16 0.26 7.94
C ALA A 196 15.08 -0.47 8.93
N GLY A 197 14.93 -0.22 10.23
CA GLY A 197 15.85 -0.70 11.24
C GLY A 197 17.27 -0.14 11.04
N LYS A 198 18.26 -0.75 11.68
CA LYS A 198 19.63 -0.22 11.77
C LYS A 198 20.31 0.01 10.40
N ASN A 199 20.05 -0.85 9.40
CA ASN A 199 20.77 -0.85 8.13
C ASN A 199 19.89 -0.78 6.88
N GLY A 200 18.57 -0.66 7.03
CA GLY A 200 17.62 -0.79 5.91
C GLY A 200 17.52 0.41 4.99
N LEU A 201 17.95 1.61 5.40
CA LEU A 201 17.78 2.84 4.61
C LEU A 201 18.47 2.84 3.24
N LYS A 202 19.42 1.94 3.00
CA LYS A 202 20.05 1.73 1.69
C LYS A 202 19.43 0.59 0.88
N SER A 203 18.52 -0.17 1.48
CA SER A 203 17.87 -1.32 0.84
C SER A 203 16.75 -0.87 -0.09
N TYR A 204 16.68 -1.44 -1.28
CA TYR A 204 15.55 -1.24 -2.18
C TYR A 204 14.26 -1.88 -1.64
N LEU A 205 14.35 -2.86 -0.75
CA LEU A 205 13.19 -3.45 -0.07
C LEU A 205 12.48 -2.45 0.86
N VAL A 206 13.18 -1.37 1.22
CA VAL A 206 12.65 -0.25 2.02
C VAL A 206 12.38 0.97 1.13
N ASN A 207 13.26 1.21 0.16
CA ASN A 207 13.22 2.35 -0.76
C ASN A 207 13.15 1.84 -2.20
N PRO A 208 11.98 1.42 -2.71
CA PRO A 208 11.86 0.83 -4.04
C PRO A 208 12.32 1.73 -5.19
N VAL A 209 12.48 3.04 -4.98
CA VAL A 209 13.15 3.92 -5.94
C VAL A 209 14.59 3.51 -6.27
N LEU A 210 15.23 2.73 -5.39
CA LEU A 210 16.59 2.20 -5.56
C LEU A 210 16.61 0.81 -6.19
N GLY A 211 15.44 0.22 -6.42
CA GLY A 211 15.32 -1.16 -6.86
C GLY A 211 15.48 -1.36 -8.37
N PRO A 212 15.61 -2.60 -8.82
CA PRO A 212 15.74 -2.93 -10.23
C PRO A 212 14.46 -2.57 -10.99
N THR A 213 14.62 -2.04 -12.20
CA THR A 213 13.51 -1.58 -13.06
C THR A 213 13.42 -2.35 -14.37
N ASP A 214 14.34 -3.27 -14.64
CA ASP A 214 14.42 -4.05 -15.87
C ASP A 214 13.18 -4.89 -16.15
N LYS A 215 12.56 -5.44 -15.11
CA LYS A 215 11.35 -6.29 -15.21
C LYS A 215 10.03 -5.58 -14.94
N LEU A 216 10.04 -4.26 -14.70
CA LEU A 216 8.81 -3.50 -14.51
C LEU A 216 7.95 -3.55 -15.77
N ARG A 217 6.65 -3.76 -15.59
CA ARG A 217 5.63 -3.70 -16.66
C ARG A 217 4.25 -3.50 -16.04
N ASN A 218 3.38 -2.80 -16.75
CA ASN A 218 2.00 -2.57 -16.33
C ASN A 218 1.88 -2.04 -14.90
N ILE A 219 2.75 -1.08 -14.54
CA ILE A 219 2.71 -0.38 -13.26
C ILE A 219 1.87 0.88 -13.44
N TYR A 220 0.86 1.04 -12.60
CA TYR A 220 -0.01 2.21 -12.57
C TYR A 220 0.15 2.92 -11.24
N ILE A 221 0.45 4.22 -11.28
CA ILE A 221 0.58 5.06 -10.08
C ILE A 221 -0.49 6.14 -10.14
N LEU A 222 -1.34 6.21 -9.13
CA LEU A 222 -2.30 7.30 -8.93
C LEU A 222 -1.81 8.16 -7.76
N SER A 223 -1.63 9.46 -7.98
CA SER A 223 -1.10 10.39 -6.98
C SER A 223 -1.71 11.77 -7.10
N GLY A 224 -1.85 12.47 -5.99
CA GLY A 224 -2.37 13.84 -5.95
C GLY A 224 -1.26 14.88 -5.78
N THR A 225 -1.44 16.09 -6.35
CA THR A 225 -0.43 17.15 -6.22
C THR A 225 -0.34 17.73 -4.80
N ASN A 226 -1.36 17.54 -3.94
CA ASN A 226 -1.34 17.91 -2.52
C ASN A 226 -0.95 16.73 -1.60
N ASP A 227 -0.24 15.74 -2.15
CA ASP A 227 0.33 14.60 -1.41
C ASP A 227 1.86 14.73 -1.40
N MET A 228 2.48 14.81 -0.22
CA MET A 228 3.94 14.98 -0.12
C MET A 228 4.74 13.76 -0.63
N LEU A 229 4.09 12.65 -0.92
CA LEU A 229 4.72 11.47 -1.55
C LEU A 229 4.73 11.57 -3.09
N ASN A 230 3.96 12.50 -3.66
CA ASN A 230 3.84 12.71 -5.09
C ASN A 230 5.20 12.98 -5.78
N PRO A 231 6.10 13.84 -5.27
CA PRO A 231 7.34 14.17 -5.96
C PRO A 231 8.24 12.94 -6.25
N ASP A 232 8.31 11.99 -5.31
CA ASP A 232 9.08 10.76 -5.51
C ASP A 232 8.39 9.82 -6.50
N ALA A 233 7.06 9.70 -6.42
CA ALA A 233 6.26 8.92 -7.34
C ALA A 233 6.35 9.44 -8.78
N LYS A 234 6.26 10.75 -8.97
CA LYS A 234 6.42 11.43 -10.25
C LYS A 234 7.80 11.23 -10.84
N LYS A 235 8.85 11.44 -10.03
CA LYS A 235 10.24 11.23 -10.46
C LYS A 235 10.49 9.79 -10.87
N PHE A 236 10.03 8.82 -10.07
CA PHE A 236 10.15 7.40 -10.39
C PHE A 236 9.47 7.07 -11.72
N SER A 237 8.26 7.59 -11.94
CA SER A 237 7.50 7.36 -13.17
C SER A 237 8.17 7.97 -14.41
N LEU A 238 8.72 9.18 -14.30
CA LEU A 238 9.43 9.83 -15.40
C LEU A 238 10.68 9.06 -15.82
N LEU A 239 11.39 8.45 -14.85
CA LEU A 239 12.56 7.62 -15.13
C LEU A 239 12.22 6.25 -15.72
N ASN A 240 10.96 5.83 -15.67
CA ASN A 240 10.46 4.53 -16.13
C ASN A 240 9.19 4.66 -16.97
N ASN A 241 9.07 5.70 -17.79
CA ASN A 241 7.85 6.09 -18.49
C ASN A 241 7.37 5.08 -19.55
N ASP A 242 8.24 4.19 -19.99
CA ASP A 242 7.91 3.06 -20.86
C ASP A 242 7.22 1.88 -20.13
N LYS A 243 7.28 1.85 -18.79
CA LYS A 243 6.83 0.74 -17.94
C LYS A 243 5.81 1.17 -16.89
N VAL A 244 5.79 2.48 -16.55
CA VAL A 244 4.98 3.06 -15.49
C VAL A 244 4.03 4.11 -16.04
N LYS A 245 2.73 3.90 -15.88
CA LYS A 245 1.69 4.88 -16.20
C LYS A 245 1.40 5.73 -14.97
N PHE A 246 1.76 7.01 -15.02
CA PHE A 246 1.51 7.96 -13.94
C PHE A 246 0.23 8.75 -14.18
N ILE A 247 -0.68 8.73 -13.21
CA ILE A 247 -1.98 9.39 -13.28
C ILE A 247 -2.02 10.38 -12.12
N GLU A 248 -1.77 11.66 -12.46
CA GLU A 248 -1.71 12.73 -11.48
C GLU A 248 -3.04 13.48 -11.42
N TYR A 249 -3.49 13.78 -10.20
CA TYR A 249 -4.71 14.53 -9.94
C TYR A 249 -4.38 15.84 -9.23
N ASP A 250 -4.68 16.96 -9.90
CA ASP A 250 -4.40 18.28 -9.34
C ASP A 250 -5.27 18.58 -8.13
N GLY A 251 -4.65 19.07 -7.04
CA GLY A 251 -5.32 19.35 -5.77
C GLY A 251 -5.74 18.12 -4.97
N ALA A 252 -5.58 16.89 -5.48
CA ALA A 252 -5.90 15.70 -4.72
C ALA A 252 -4.89 15.47 -3.58
N ILE A 253 -5.41 14.96 -2.45
CA ILE A 253 -4.66 14.73 -1.22
C ILE A 253 -4.22 13.26 -1.10
N HIS A 254 -3.39 12.96 -0.11
CA HIS A 254 -2.93 11.60 0.16
C HIS A 254 -4.08 10.60 0.29
N ASN A 255 -3.96 9.44 -0.38
CA ASN A 255 -4.96 8.35 -0.39
C ASN A 255 -6.38 8.75 -0.82
N PHE A 256 -6.54 9.81 -1.63
CA PHE A 256 -7.83 10.32 -2.07
C PHE A 256 -8.72 9.23 -2.71
N VAL A 257 -8.14 8.29 -3.41
CA VAL A 257 -8.86 7.18 -4.09
C VAL A 257 -9.68 6.35 -3.10
N LEU A 258 -9.16 6.11 -1.88
CA LEU A 258 -9.85 5.33 -0.84
C LEU A 258 -10.99 6.12 -0.18
N MET A 259 -11.15 7.39 -0.54
CA MET A 259 -12.10 8.32 0.08
C MET A 259 -13.32 8.62 -0.82
N LYS A 260 -13.68 7.72 -1.75
CA LYS A 260 -14.75 7.98 -2.75
C LYS A 260 -16.09 8.41 -2.15
N HIS A 261 -16.36 8.01 -0.90
CA HIS A 261 -17.59 8.37 -0.18
C HIS A 261 -17.51 9.74 0.53
N LYS A 262 -16.35 10.37 0.59
CA LYS A 262 -16.18 11.70 1.17
C LYS A 262 -16.41 12.75 0.09
N ARG A 263 -17.59 13.40 0.12
CA ARG A 263 -17.98 14.44 -0.85
C ARG A 263 -17.00 15.61 -0.97
N THR A 264 -16.21 15.87 0.08
CA THR A 264 -15.24 16.96 0.14
C THR A 264 -13.87 16.61 -0.43
N THR A 265 -13.64 15.35 -0.81
CA THR A 265 -12.35 14.92 -1.35
C THR A 265 -12.34 15.07 -2.86
N VAL A 266 -11.53 16.00 -3.35
CA VAL A 266 -11.37 16.29 -4.77
C VAL A 266 -10.89 15.03 -5.50
N HIS A 267 -11.49 14.74 -6.65
CA HIS A 267 -11.17 13.62 -7.54
C HIS A 267 -11.29 12.20 -6.94
N ALA A 268 -11.78 12.04 -5.70
CA ALA A 268 -11.83 10.72 -5.07
C ALA A 268 -12.64 9.70 -5.86
N LYS A 269 -13.83 10.09 -6.36
CA LYS A 269 -14.68 9.23 -7.18
C LYS A 269 -14.05 8.92 -8.53
N ASP A 270 -13.45 9.91 -9.18
CA ASP A 270 -12.80 9.75 -10.49
C ASP A 270 -11.59 8.84 -10.39
N GLY A 271 -10.70 9.08 -9.40
CA GLY A 271 -9.55 8.20 -9.13
C GLY A 271 -9.95 6.78 -8.79
N TYR A 272 -11.04 6.59 -8.03
CA TYR A 272 -11.58 5.27 -7.77
C TYR A 272 -12.08 4.58 -9.05
N ASN A 273 -12.87 5.27 -9.88
CA ASN A 273 -13.35 4.73 -11.15
C ASN A 273 -12.18 4.34 -12.07
N LYS A 274 -11.10 5.14 -12.05
CA LYS A 274 -9.89 4.81 -12.80
C LYS A 274 -9.21 3.54 -12.32
N VAL A 275 -9.21 3.27 -11.00
CA VAL A 275 -8.73 1.99 -10.45
C VAL A 275 -9.59 0.83 -10.94
N VAL A 276 -10.92 0.96 -10.90
CA VAL A 276 -11.85 -0.05 -11.42
C VAL A 276 -11.58 -0.32 -12.91
N ASP A 277 -11.44 0.72 -13.72
CA ASP A 277 -11.10 0.60 -15.14
C ASP A 277 -9.79 -0.17 -15.38
N ILE A 278 -8.75 0.12 -14.57
CA ILE A 278 -7.47 -0.59 -14.68
C ILE A 278 -7.61 -2.06 -14.30
N ILE A 279 -8.42 -2.39 -13.30
CA ILE A 279 -8.65 -3.78 -12.88
C ILE A 279 -9.34 -4.57 -13.99
N LEU A 280 -10.34 -3.97 -14.67
CA LEU A 280 -11.20 -4.65 -15.63
C LEU A 280 -10.64 -4.75 -17.06
N ASN A 281 -9.73 -3.86 -17.45
CA ASN A 281 -9.14 -3.76 -18.81
C ASN A 281 -7.65 -4.10 -18.84
#